data_8658b65f8dd61418110634c06034e2b9
#
_entry.id   8658b65f8dd61418110634c06034e2b9
#
_cell.length_a   1.000
_cell.length_b   1.000
_cell.length_c   1.000
_cell.angle_alpha   90.00
_cell.angle_beta   90.00
_cell.angle_gamma   90.00
#
_symmetry.space_group_name_H-M   'P 1'
#
loop_
_entity.id
_entity.type
_entity.pdbx_description
1 polymer ?
#
loop_
_entity_poly.entity_id
_entity_poly.type
_entity_poly.pdbx_seq_one_letter_code
_entity_poly.pdbx_strand_id
1 'polypeptide(L)'
;MTATHHELSTLLPETPPESIVSRTIYQDDRHKVVLFSFAAGQELSEHTSSRPAILHLLKGEARLTLGDEVIAAAAGSWAFMPPNLKHSLTAKTPVQMLLTLLEG
;
A
#
# COMPACT_ATOMS: atom_id res chain seq x y z
N MET A 1 -4.67 10.62 26.24
CA MET A 1 -4.50 10.15 24.85
C MET A 1 -3.02 10.20 24.47
N THR A 2 -2.49 9.13 23.95
CA THR A 2 -1.08 9.06 23.56
C THR A 2 -0.94 9.07 22.05
N ALA A 3 0.12 9.70 21.56
CA ALA A 3 0.45 9.67 20.14
C ALA A 3 1.19 8.36 19.80
N THR A 4 1.12 7.96 18.55
CA THR A 4 1.89 6.83 18.01
C THR A 4 2.86 7.36 16.96
N HIS A 5 4.12 6.95 17.06
CA HIS A 5 5.15 7.36 16.13
C HIS A 5 5.96 6.16 15.65
N HIS A 6 6.27 6.14 14.36
CA HIS A 6 7.11 5.12 13.74
C HIS A 6 8.10 5.74 12.77
N GLU A 7 9.28 5.17 12.71
CA GLU A 7 10.21 5.38 11.61
C GLU A 7 9.98 4.25 10.59
N LEU A 8 9.28 4.55 9.51
CA LEU A 8 8.82 3.53 8.56
C LEU A 8 9.96 2.73 7.94
N SER A 9 11.10 3.37 7.71
CA SER A 9 12.27 2.70 7.13
C SER A 9 12.84 1.58 7.99
N THR A 10 12.48 1.52 9.27
CA THR A 10 12.98 0.51 10.20
C THR A 10 11.98 -0.60 10.50
N LEU A 11 10.74 -0.49 10.02
CA LEU A 11 9.66 -1.40 10.40
C LEU A 11 9.62 -2.69 9.60
N LEU A 12 10.05 -2.66 8.34
CA LEU A 12 10.14 -3.84 7.52
C LEU A 12 11.61 -4.13 7.24
N PRO A 13 12.09 -5.32 7.61
CA PRO A 13 13.42 -5.75 7.22
C PRO A 13 13.48 -5.93 5.70
N GLU A 14 14.63 -6.30 5.19
CA GLU A 14 14.82 -6.61 3.78
C GLU A 14 13.76 -7.62 3.31
N THR A 15 13.10 -7.31 2.18
CA THR A 15 12.06 -8.17 1.64
C THR A 15 12.70 -9.37 0.94
N PRO A 16 12.34 -10.60 1.32
CA PRO A 16 12.85 -11.77 0.61
C PRO A 16 12.44 -11.73 -0.87
N PRO A 17 13.26 -12.31 -1.77
CA PRO A 17 12.89 -12.41 -3.18
C PRO A 17 11.54 -13.11 -3.34
N GLU A 18 10.78 -12.72 -4.35
CA GLU A 18 9.48 -13.30 -4.69
C GLU A 18 8.45 -13.22 -3.57
N SER A 19 8.58 -12.23 -2.69
CA SER A 19 7.71 -12.08 -1.53
C SER A 19 7.06 -10.71 -1.45
N ILE A 20 5.91 -10.68 -0.78
CA ILE A 20 5.26 -9.47 -0.31
C ILE A 20 5.15 -9.62 1.20
N VAL A 21 5.66 -8.63 1.94
CA VAL A 21 5.56 -8.60 3.41
C VAL A 21 4.70 -7.42 3.81
N SER A 22 3.88 -7.60 4.82
CA SER A 22 3.06 -6.51 5.33
C SER A 22 3.10 -6.47 6.85
N ARG A 23 2.89 -5.27 7.38
CA ARG A 23 2.84 -5.05 8.82
C ARG A 23 1.82 -3.96 9.12
N THR A 24 0.85 -4.27 10.00
CA THR A 24 -0.05 -3.25 10.53
C THR A 24 0.72 -2.40 11.51
N ILE A 25 0.81 -1.10 11.24
CA ILE A 25 1.58 -0.16 12.07
C ILE A 25 0.70 0.67 12.99
N TYR A 26 -0.61 0.75 12.69
CA TYR A 26 -1.58 1.44 13.53
C TYR A 26 -2.97 0.88 13.26
N GLN A 27 -3.76 0.74 14.28
CA GLN A 27 -5.17 0.34 14.14
C GLN A 27 -5.99 0.85 15.31
N ASP A 28 -7.16 1.39 14.99
CA ASP A 28 -8.18 1.76 15.96
C ASP A 28 -9.56 1.36 15.41
N ASP A 29 -10.63 1.82 16.03
CA ASP A 29 -12.00 1.48 15.62
C ASP A 29 -12.35 1.99 14.22
N ARG A 30 -11.63 3.00 13.73
CA ARG A 30 -11.96 3.72 12.49
C ARG A 30 -10.92 3.55 11.38
N HIS A 31 -9.66 3.29 11.76
CA HIS A 31 -8.55 3.30 10.81
C HIS A 31 -7.67 2.08 10.98
N LYS A 32 -7.12 1.65 9.86
CA LYS A 32 -6.07 0.63 9.87
C LYS A 32 -4.99 1.06 8.88
N VAL A 33 -3.76 1.14 9.35
CA VAL A 33 -2.62 1.53 8.52
C VAL A 33 -1.67 0.36 8.39
N VAL A 34 -1.41 -0.05 7.14
CA VAL A 34 -0.58 -1.22 6.82
C VAL A 34 0.59 -0.76 5.95
N LEU A 35 1.78 -1.15 6.36
CA LEU A 35 2.98 -0.95 5.58
C LEU A 35 3.28 -2.23 4.79
N PHE A 36 3.43 -2.10 3.47
CA PHE A 36 3.75 -3.21 2.56
C PHE A 36 5.15 -3.05 2.00
N SER A 37 5.81 -4.17 1.80
CA SER A 37 7.06 -4.22 1.06
C SER A 37 6.97 -5.35 0.02
N PHE A 38 7.23 -5.00 -1.24
CA PHE A 38 7.13 -5.91 -2.39
C PHE A 38 8.51 -6.16 -2.94
N ALA A 39 8.86 -7.41 -3.18
CA ALA A 39 9.99 -7.72 -4.05
C ALA A 39 9.64 -7.31 -5.49
N ALA A 40 10.64 -7.00 -6.29
CA ALA A 40 10.43 -6.66 -7.71
C ALA A 40 9.66 -7.78 -8.41
N GLY A 41 8.70 -7.42 -9.26
CA GLY A 41 7.89 -8.35 -10.02
C GLY A 41 6.66 -8.89 -9.29
N GLN A 42 6.53 -8.65 -8.01
CA GLN A 42 5.38 -9.11 -7.24
C GLN A 42 4.16 -8.23 -7.50
N GLU A 43 2.97 -8.81 -7.41
CA GLU A 43 1.74 -8.07 -7.63
C GLU A 43 0.65 -8.40 -6.61
N LEU A 44 -0.16 -7.40 -6.30
CA LEU A 44 -1.47 -7.58 -5.70
C LEU A 44 -2.47 -7.62 -6.84
N SER A 45 -3.09 -8.78 -7.05
CA SER A 45 -4.07 -8.98 -8.12
C SER A 45 -5.31 -8.11 -7.91
N GLU A 46 -6.09 -7.94 -8.96
CA GLU A 46 -7.30 -7.13 -8.90
C GLU A 46 -8.24 -7.59 -7.79
N HIS A 47 -8.63 -6.65 -6.96
CA HIS A 47 -9.55 -6.89 -5.84
C HIS A 47 -10.29 -5.60 -5.49
N THR A 48 -11.27 -5.72 -4.59
CA THR A 48 -12.03 -4.58 -4.06
C THR A 48 -11.98 -4.60 -2.55
N SER A 49 -12.26 -3.44 -1.96
CA SER A 49 -12.44 -3.31 -0.50
C SER A 49 -13.75 -2.57 -0.24
N SER A 50 -14.50 -2.99 0.77
CA SER A 50 -15.70 -2.27 1.20
C SER A 50 -15.39 -0.95 1.90
N ARG A 51 -14.13 -0.75 2.30
CA ARG A 51 -13.69 0.48 2.98
C ARG A 51 -12.95 1.38 2.00
N PRO A 52 -13.15 2.70 2.10
CA PRO A 52 -12.30 3.61 1.34
C PRO A 52 -10.87 3.52 1.85
N ALA A 53 -9.91 3.80 0.99
CA ALA A 53 -8.51 3.66 1.35
C ALA A 53 -7.65 4.74 0.69
N ILE A 54 -6.54 5.04 1.35
CA ILE A 54 -5.51 5.92 0.82
C ILE A 54 -4.26 5.07 0.59
N LEU A 55 -3.72 5.14 -0.61
CA LEU A 55 -2.50 4.47 -1.00
C LEU A 55 -1.40 5.50 -1.20
N HIS A 56 -0.26 5.27 -0.55
CA HIS A 56 0.89 6.15 -0.66
C HIS A 56 2.13 5.32 -0.97
N LEU A 57 2.69 5.48 -2.17
CA LEU A 57 3.91 4.80 -2.56
C LEU A 57 5.10 5.56 -1.97
N LEU A 58 5.87 4.88 -1.13
CA LEU A 58 6.97 5.48 -0.39
C LEU A 58 8.31 5.29 -1.11
N LYS A 59 8.46 4.17 -1.81
CA LYS A 59 9.71 3.79 -2.45
C LYS A 59 9.44 2.90 -3.65
N GLY A 60 10.21 3.07 -4.71
CA GLY A 60 10.18 2.20 -5.88
C GLY A 60 9.23 2.69 -6.97
N GLU A 61 9.03 1.82 -7.95
CA GLU A 61 8.18 2.07 -9.11
C GLU A 61 7.20 0.91 -9.29
N ALA A 62 5.96 1.22 -9.63
CA ALA A 62 4.91 0.24 -9.77
C ALA A 62 3.92 0.65 -10.85
N ARG A 63 3.22 -0.33 -11.41
CA ARG A 63 2.03 -0.09 -12.21
C ARG A 63 0.81 -0.24 -11.31
N LEU A 64 0.07 0.83 -11.15
CA LEU A 64 -1.13 0.88 -10.33
C LEU A 64 -2.34 1.00 -11.25
N THR A 65 -3.31 0.09 -11.10
CA THR A 65 -4.55 0.15 -11.87
C THR A 65 -5.70 0.47 -10.93
N LEU A 66 -6.38 1.57 -11.20
CA LEU A 66 -7.52 2.06 -10.43
C LEU A 66 -8.76 2.08 -11.33
N GLY A 67 -9.64 1.09 -11.18
CA GLY A 67 -10.72 0.91 -12.14
C GLY A 67 -10.16 0.65 -13.53
N ASP A 68 -10.44 1.55 -14.48
CA ASP A 68 -9.94 1.44 -15.86
C ASP A 68 -8.67 2.27 -16.10
N GLU A 69 -8.19 2.99 -15.10
CA GLU A 69 -7.03 3.86 -15.23
C GLU A 69 -5.74 3.16 -14.82
N VAL A 70 -4.77 3.16 -15.72
CA VAL A 70 -3.44 2.59 -15.45
C VAL A 70 -2.45 3.72 -15.21
N ILE A 71 -1.78 3.68 -14.08
CA ILE A 71 -0.89 4.73 -13.61
C ILE A 71 0.52 4.18 -13.43
N ALA A 72 1.50 4.88 -13.97
CA ALA A 72 2.91 4.62 -13.68
C ALA A 72 3.23 5.33 -12.35
N ALA A 73 3.19 4.59 -11.25
CA ALA A 73 3.39 5.14 -9.92
C ALA A 73 4.85 5.07 -9.50
N ALA A 74 5.28 6.04 -8.72
CA ALA A 74 6.63 6.11 -8.18
C ALA A 74 6.59 6.67 -6.76
N ALA A 75 7.75 6.75 -6.11
CA ALA A 75 7.84 7.34 -4.76
C ALA A 75 7.17 8.71 -4.74
N GLY A 76 6.25 8.92 -3.81
CA GLY A 76 5.46 10.13 -3.70
C GLY A 76 4.08 10.05 -4.36
N SER A 77 3.77 8.99 -5.12
CA SER A 77 2.42 8.79 -5.66
C SER A 77 1.42 8.57 -4.53
N TRP A 78 0.29 9.24 -4.63
CA TRP A 78 -0.77 9.20 -3.63
C TRP A 78 -2.11 9.02 -4.33
N ALA A 79 -2.95 8.15 -3.82
CA ALA A 79 -4.27 7.89 -4.39
C ALA A 79 -5.31 7.67 -3.30
N PHE A 80 -6.49 8.23 -3.53
CA PHE A 80 -7.67 7.89 -2.75
C PHE A 80 -8.50 6.89 -3.54
N MET A 81 -8.86 5.78 -2.92
CA MET A 81 -9.67 4.73 -3.52
C MET A 81 -11.02 4.68 -2.82
N PRO A 82 -12.12 5.04 -3.51
CA PRO A 82 -13.46 4.91 -2.91
C PRO A 82 -13.82 3.44 -2.66
N PRO A 83 -14.84 3.17 -1.82
CA PRO A 83 -15.28 1.81 -1.58
C PRO A 83 -15.60 1.09 -2.89
N ASN A 84 -15.27 -0.19 -2.94
CA ASN A 84 -15.59 -1.10 -4.04
C ASN A 84 -14.91 -0.79 -5.38
N LEU A 85 -13.91 0.09 -5.40
CA LEU A 85 -13.11 0.32 -6.60
C LEU A 85 -12.22 -0.90 -6.87
N LYS A 86 -12.28 -1.43 -8.08
CA LYS A 86 -11.35 -2.48 -8.50
C LYS A 86 -9.95 -1.87 -8.64
N HIS A 87 -8.96 -2.50 -8.03
CA HIS A 87 -7.59 -2.00 -8.08
C HIS A 87 -6.59 -3.15 -8.02
N SER A 88 -5.43 -2.91 -8.61
CA SER A 88 -4.31 -3.85 -8.61
C SER A 88 -3.00 -3.08 -8.66
N LEU A 89 -1.91 -3.74 -8.28
CA LEU A 89 -0.59 -3.12 -8.30
C LEU A 89 0.47 -4.17 -8.65
N THR A 90 1.35 -3.81 -9.58
CA THR A 90 2.50 -4.64 -9.95
C THR A 90 3.79 -3.87 -9.67
N ALA A 91 4.64 -4.41 -8.81
CA ALA A 91 5.92 -3.79 -8.48
C ALA A 91 6.92 -4.01 -9.62
N LYS A 92 7.44 -2.94 -10.21
CA LYS A 92 8.48 -3.02 -11.24
C LYS A 92 9.86 -3.13 -10.62
N THR A 93 10.08 -2.44 -9.52
CA THR A 93 11.26 -2.48 -8.67
C THR A 93 10.82 -2.89 -7.27
N PRO A 94 11.73 -3.10 -6.31
CA PRO A 94 11.28 -3.23 -4.92
C PRO A 94 10.47 -2.02 -4.50
N VAL A 95 9.30 -2.24 -3.89
CA VAL A 95 8.33 -1.19 -3.56
C VAL A 95 8.03 -1.23 -2.06
N GLN A 96 7.94 -0.05 -1.45
CA GLN A 96 7.33 0.12 -0.14
C GLN A 96 6.12 1.04 -0.28
N MET A 97 5.01 0.64 0.32
CA MET A 97 3.73 1.30 0.18
C MET A 97 3.00 1.36 1.51
N LEU A 98 2.38 2.49 1.78
CA LEU A 98 1.52 2.66 2.94
C LEU A 98 0.06 2.64 2.48
N LEU A 99 -0.74 1.77 3.10
CA LEU A 99 -2.17 1.69 2.84
C LEU A 99 -2.93 2.06 4.10
N THR A 100 -3.77 3.09 4.00
CA THR A 100 -4.63 3.51 5.11
C THR A 100 -6.07 3.17 4.77
N LEU A 101 -6.65 2.24 5.52
CA LEU A 101 -8.07 1.91 5.42
C LEU A 101 -8.85 2.83 6.34
N LEU A 102 -9.84 3.50 5.78
CA LEU A 102 -10.67 4.46 6.49
C LEU A 102 -11.99 3.80 6.93
N GLU A 103 -12.67 4.43 7.86
CA GLU A 103 -14.02 4.00 8.23
C GLU A 103 -14.93 4.16 7.02
N GLY A 104 -15.59 3.06 6.67
CA GLY A 104 -16.49 3.03 5.53
C GLY A 104 -17.93 3.25 5.87
#